data_7437096ad378323e28e940bc573e41f9
#
_entry.id   7437096ad378323e28e940bc573e41f9
#
_cell.length_a   1.000
_cell.length_b   1.000
_cell.length_c   1.000
_cell.angle_alpha   90.00
_cell.angle_beta   90.00
_cell.angle_gamma   90.00
#
_symmetry.space_group_name_H-M   'P 1'
#
loop_
_entity.id
_entity.type
_entity.pdbx_description
1 polymer ?
#
loop_
_entity_poly.entity_id
_entity_poly.type
_entity_poly.pdbx_seq_one_letter_code
_entity_poly.pdbx_strand_id
1 'polypeptide(L)'
;MAKAKRMYGCTECGSTFPKWAGQCGDCGAWNTLVETLIEGAAPPPGRAGWAGDQANIKTLAEVSVEEVPRFSTASGELDRVLGGGLVDGSVVLIGGDPGIGKSTILLQTLCAIAQRFPALYVTGEESQQQVAMRARRLDLPQDKLKVMTETCIEAIIATARLEKPKVMVIDSIQTIFTEQLQSAPGGVAQVRESAALLVRYAKQSGTAIFLVGHVTKEGALAGPRVLEHMVDTVLYFEGESDGRLRLLRAVKNRFGAVNELGVFGMTDKGLKEVTNPSAIFLTRAQEAVPGSVVMATWEGTRPMLVEVQALVDTSHLANPRRVTLGLDQNRLAMLLAVLHRHGSIPTYDQDVFINVVGGVKVLETAADLALMAAVISSLRNRPLDTDLLVFGEVGLSGEIRPVPSGQERLKEAAKHGFKRAIVPKGNAPKDAPAGLQIIAVTRLEQALDALFE
;
A
#
# COMPACT_ATOMS: atom_id res chain seq x y z
N MET A 1 19.07 -9.75 46.56
CA MET A 1 18.64 -8.49 45.88
C MET A 1 19.55 -8.28 44.69
N ALA A 2 19.03 -8.54 43.50
CA ALA A 2 19.77 -8.29 42.25
C ALA A 2 19.87 -6.78 42.03
N LYS A 3 21.08 -6.25 41.78
CA LYS A 3 21.29 -4.83 41.45
C LYS A 3 20.64 -4.49 40.16
N ALA A 4 19.75 -3.48 40.11
CA ALA A 4 19.19 -2.90 38.91
C ALA A 4 20.33 -2.49 37.97
N LYS A 5 20.28 -2.95 36.70
CA LYS A 5 21.28 -2.63 35.70
C LYS A 5 20.75 -1.48 34.85
N ARG A 6 21.48 -0.37 34.82
CA ARG A 6 21.14 0.77 33.98
C ARG A 6 21.43 0.42 32.51
N MET A 7 20.45 0.62 31.65
CA MET A 7 20.58 0.47 30.19
C MET A 7 20.01 1.71 29.52
N TYR A 8 20.40 1.98 28.30
CA TYR A 8 19.95 3.13 27.51
C TYR A 8 19.22 2.64 26.28
N GLY A 9 17.93 2.94 26.19
CA GLY A 9 17.08 2.59 25.05
C GLY A 9 16.95 3.73 24.05
N CYS A 10 17.09 3.45 22.76
CA CYS A 10 16.85 4.41 21.71
C CYS A 10 15.35 4.61 21.50
N THR A 11 14.87 5.84 21.54
CA THR A 11 13.46 6.19 21.32
C THR A 11 13.01 6.01 19.86
N GLU A 12 13.96 6.01 18.91
CA GLU A 12 13.68 5.89 17.49
C GLU A 12 13.64 4.43 16.99
N CYS A 13 14.62 3.60 17.40
CA CYS A 13 14.71 2.22 16.91
C CYS A 13 14.52 1.15 18.00
N GLY A 14 14.41 1.53 19.28
CA GLY A 14 14.22 0.62 20.40
C GLY A 14 15.47 -0.21 20.78
N SER A 15 16.61 0.00 20.14
CA SER A 15 17.86 -0.68 20.48
C SER A 15 18.35 -0.26 21.85
N THR A 16 18.87 -1.23 22.65
CA THR A 16 19.35 -0.99 24.01
C THR A 16 20.85 -1.11 24.10
N PHE A 17 21.49 -0.18 24.82
CA PHE A 17 22.93 -0.09 24.99
C PHE A 17 23.30 -0.06 26.48
N PRO A 18 24.43 -0.67 26.87
CA PRO A 18 24.89 -0.68 28.27
C PRO A 18 25.45 0.66 28.73
N LYS A 19 25.72 1.59 27.82
CA LYS A 19 26.24 2.94 28.08
C LYS A 19 25.49 3.95 27.21
N TRP A 20 25.36 5.15 27.75
CA TRP A 20 24.84 6.29 27.00
C TRP A 20 25.83 6.72 25.90
N ALA A 21 25.31 7.03 24.74
CA ALA A 21 26.05 7.64 23.64
C ALA A 21 25.21 8.75 23.03
N GLY A 22 25.82 9.78 22.49
CA GLY A 22 25.13 10.89 21.84
C GLY A 22 24.43 10.50 20.54
N GLN A 23 24.85 9.39 19.92
CA GLN A 23 24.28 8.83 18.70
C GLN A 23 23.97 7.35 18.90
N CYS A 24 22.84 6.90 18.41
CA CYS A 24 22.46 5.49 18.42
C CYS A 24 23.32 4.70 17.43
N GLY A 25 23.96 3.62 17.89
CA GLY A 25 24.84 2.80 17.06
C GLY A 25 24.13 2.03 15.95
N ASP A 26 22.80 1.78 16.08
CA ASP A 26 22.02 0.98 15.14
C ASP A 26 21.28 1.83 14.10
N CYS A 27 20.65 2.95 14.53
CA CYS A 27 19.87 3.78 13.60
C CYS A 27 20.52 5.13 13.25
N GLY A 28 21.62 5.48 13.91
CA GLY A 28 22.35 6.73 13.68
C GLY A 28 21.67 8.00 14.19
N ALA A 29 20.52 7.90 14.88
CA ALA A 29 19.80 9.06 15.40
C ALA A 29 20.55 9.68 16.59
N TRP A 30 20.55 11.02 16.67
CA TRP A 30 21.24 11.78 17.71
C TRP A 30 20.32 12.08 18.91
N ASN A 31 20.88 12.01 20.12
CA ASN A 31 20.19 12.33 21.39
C ASN A 31 18.91 11.52 21.66
N THR A 32 18.84 10.30 21.15
CA THR A 32 17.68 9.41 21.27
C THR A 32 17.83 8.33 22.35
N LEU A 33 18.97 8.28 23.05
CA LEU A 33 19.22 7.29 24.11
C LEU A 33 18.72 7.81 25.46
N VAL A 34 17.68 7.16 26.00
CA VAL A 34 17.07 7.47 27.29
C VAL A 34 17.39 6.38 28.30
N GLU A 35 17.73 6.76 29.53
CA GLU A 35 18.03 5.81 30.62
C GLU A 35 16.79 4.99 30.98
N THR A 36 16.90 3.67 30.97
CA THR A 36 15.85 2.73 31.36
C THR A 36 16.40 1.82 32.44
N LEU A 37 15.72 1.76 33.59
CA LEU A 37 16.08 0.84 34.69
C LEU A 37 15.44 -0.53 34.37
N ILE A 38 16.28 -1.54 34.23
CA ILE A 38 15.83 -2.93 34.17
C ILE A 38 16.03 -3.53 35.58
N GLU A 39 14.95 -3.68 36.35
CA GLU A 39 15.00 -4.52 37.54
C GLU A 39 15.26 -5.96 37.13
N GLY A 40 16.21 -6.60 37.78
CA GLY A 40 16.70 -7.92 37.42
C GLY A 40 15.60 -8.98 37.47
N ALA A 41 14.97 -9.18 36.36
CA ALA A 41 14.25 -10.42 36.08
C ALA A 41 15.27 -11.57 36.02
N ALA A 42 14.90 -12.74 36.54
CA ALA A 42 15.63 -13.98 36.30
C ALA A 42 15.93 -14.08 34.80
N PRO A 43 17.10 -14.64 34.39
CA PRO A 43 17.42 -14.76 32.98
C PRO A 43 16.22 -15.40 32.27
N PRO A 44 15.69 -14.79 31.24
CA PRO A 44 14.56 -15.37 30.51
C PRO A 44 14.98 -16.77 30.07
N PRO A 45 14.10 -17.78 30.17
CA PRO A 45 14.35 -19.11 29.62
C PRO A 45 14.81 -18.89 28.19
N GLY A 46 15.98 -19.45 27.84
CA GLY A 46 16.81 -19.09 26.69
C GLY A 46 15.99 -18.62 25.51
N ARG A 47 16.42 -17.56 24.83
CA ARG A 47 15.80 -17.05 23.60
C ARG A 47 15.67 -18.20 22.59
N ALA A 48 14.65 -19.06 22.80
CA ALA A 48 14.28 -20.04 21.80
C ALA A 48 13.93 -19.25 20.55
N GLY A 49 14.71 -19.42 19.51
CA GLY A 49 14.38 -18.82 18.22
C GLY A 49 12.97 -19.25 17.84
N TRP A 50 12.31 -18.52 16.97
CA TRP A 50 10.99 -18.89 16.46
C TRP A 50 10.93 -20.29 15.80
N ALA A 51 12.09 -20.94 15.58
CA ALA A 51 12.23 -22.31 15.04
C ALA A 51 12.00 -23.44 16.07
N GLY A 52 11.67 -23.12 17.34
CA GLY A 52 11.50 -24.14 18.41
C GLY A 52 12.83 -24.56 19.03
N ASP A 53 12.76 -25.48 20.04
CA ASP A 53 13.89 -25.91 20.84
C ASP A 53 14.91 -26.80 20.10
N GLN A 54 14.62 -27.26 18.87
CA GLN A 54 15.55 -28.02 18.02
C GLN A 54 15.65 -27.37 16.65
N ALA A 55 16.85 -26.90 16.30
CA ALA A 55 17.17 -26.44 14.96
C ALA A 55 17.12 -27.64 13.98
N ASN A 56 16.05 -27.72 13.19
CA ASN A 56 15.90 -28.78 12.19
C ASN A 56 16.64 -28.36 10.92
N ILE A 57 17.84 -28.87 10.73
CA ILE A 57 18.66 -28.60 9.54
C ILE A 57 18.23 -29.60 8.46
N LYS A 58 17.69 -29.07 7.35
CA LYS A 58 17.36 -29.83 6.14
C LYS A 58 18.07 -29.21 4.94
N THR A 59 18.42 -30.01 3.97
CA THR A 59 18.85 -29.49 2.67
C THR A 59 17.64 -28.86 1.96
N LEU A 60 17.87 -27.87 1.11
CA LEU A 60 16.81 -27.20 0.37
C LEU A 60 15.97 -28.18 -0.48
N ALA A 61 16.61 -29.26 -0.98
CA ALA A 61 15.96 -30.34 -1.75
C ALA A 61 15.02 -31.20 -0.89
N GLU A 62 15.23 -31.29 0.42
CA GLU A 62 14.39 -32.04 1.37
C GLU A 62 13.21 -31.20 1.88
N VAL A 63 13.21 -29.89 1.59
CA VAL A 63 12.07 -29.04 1.89
C VAL A 63 11.07 -29.20 0.75
N SER A 64 9.94 -29.86 1.04
CA SER A 64 8.85 -29.95 0.06
C SER A 64 8.38 -28.56 -0.31
N VAL A 65 8.48 -28.22 -1.60
CA VAL A 65 7.93 -26.98 -2.19
C VAL A 65 6.45 -27.26 -2.52
N GLU A 66 5.68 -27.77 -1.58
CA GLU A 66 4.23 -27.75 -1.70
C GLU A 66 3.80 -26.29 -1.64
N GLU A 67 2.91 -25.88 -2.55
CA GLU A 67 2.30 -24.55 -2.49
C GLU A 67 1.74 -24.35 -1.08
N VAL A 68 2.23 -23.31 -0.39
CA VAL A 68 1.77 -23.02 0.98
C VAL A 68 0.26 -22.81 0.92
N PRO A 69 -0.54 -23.67 1.59
CA PRO A 69 -1.99 -23.61 1.48
C PRO A 69 -2.50 -22.24 1.94
N ARG A 70 -3.37 -21.69 1.13
CA ARG A 70 -3.99 -20.38 1.38
C ARG A 70 -5.47 -20.55 1.60
N PHE A 71 -6.04 -19.71 2.42
CA PHE A 71 -7.47 -19.64 2.60
C PHE A 71 -7.98 -18.23 2.34
N SER A 72 -9.16 -18.15 1.73
CA SER A 72 -9.75 -16.89 1.32
C SER A 72 -10.21 -16.06 2.52
N THR A 73 -10.00 -14.77 2.43
CA THR A 73 -10.54 -13.74 3.35
C THR A 73 -12.04 -13.48 3.11
N ALA A 74 -12.64 -14.14 2.13
CA ALA A 74 -13.97 -13.85 1.58
C ALA A 74 -14.07 -12.50 0.85
N SER A 75 -12.93 -11.87 0.53
CA SER A 75 -12.80 -10.66 -0.25
C SER A 75 -11.77 -10.87 -1.36
N GLY A 76 -12.21 -10.83 -2.63
CA GLY A 76 -11.33 -11.07 -3.78
C GLY A 76 -10.25 -10.00 -3.94
N GLU A 77 -10.57 -8.74 -3.63
CA GLU A 77 -9.60 -7.65 -3.67
C GLU A 77 -8.61 -7.72 -2.50
N LEU A 78 -9.03 -8.18 -1.31
CA LEU A 78 -8.12 -8.43 -0.19
C LEU A 78 -7.25 -9.66 -0.45
N ASP A 79 -7.83 -10.74 -0.96
CA ASP A 79 -7.08 -11.95 -1.35
C ASP A 79 -6.01 -11.61 -2.40
N ARG A 80 -6.32 -10.74 -3.36
CA ARG A 80 -5.38 -10.26 -4.37
C ARG A 80 -4.14 -9.63 -3.73
N VAL A 81 -4.30 -8.64 -2.87
CA VAL A 81 -3.15 -7.94 -2.25
C VAL A 81 -2.38 -8.84 -1.29
N LEU A 82 -3.00 -9.89 -0.78
CA LEU A 82 -2.34 -10.93 0.02
C LEU A 82 -1.61 -11.97 -0.85
N GLY A 83 -1.77 -11.92 -2.18
CA GLY A 83 -1.17 -12.87 -3.11
C GLY A 83 -1.96 -14.18 -3.25
N GLY A 84 -3.29 -14.10 -3.12
CA GLY A 84 -4.23 -15.21 -3.29
C GLY A 84 -4.86 -15.74 -2.00
N GLY A 85 -4.76 -14.98 -0.90
CA GLY A 85 -5.36 -15.30 0.39
C GLY A 85 -4.38 -15.35 1.56
N LEU A 86 -4.89 -15.66 2.75
CA LEU A 86 -4.11 -15.78 3.97
C LEU A 86 -3.33 -17.10 4.02
N VAL A 87 -2.12 -17.00 4.52
CA VAL A 87 -1.23 -18.14 4.77
C VAL A 87 -1.22 -18.46 6.27
N ASP A 88 -1.22 -19.74 6.62
CA ASP A 88 -1.15 -20.19 8.01
C ASP A 88 0.11 -19.66 8.70
N GLY A 89 -0.06 -19.08 9.88
CA GLY A 89 1.03 -18.50 10.65
C GLY A 89 1.63 -17.22 10.05
N SER A 90 0.98 -16.61 9.06
CA SER A 90 1.40 -15.32 8.50
C SER A 90 1.02 -14.17 9.42
N VAL A 91 1.84 -13.11 9.38
CA VAL A 91 1.55 -11.85 10.08
C VAL A 91 1.47 -10.73 9.06
N VAL A 92 0.32 -10.08 9.00
CA VAL A 92 -0.01 -9.01 8.08
C VAL A 92 -0.17 -7.70 8.86
N LEU A 93 0.62 -6.69 8.53
CA LEU A 93 0.47 -5.34 9.06
C LEU A 93 -0.39 -4.51 8.12
N ILE A 94 -1.44 -3.87 8.65
CA ILE A 94 -2.28 -2.92 7.91
C ILE A 94 -2.06 -1.53 8.48
N GLY A 95 -1.46 -0.64 7.66
CA GLY A 95 -1.22 0.76 7.96
C GLY A 95 -2.19 1.68 7.22
N GLY A 96 -2.23 2.94 7.62
CA GLY A 96 -3.02 3.99 6.99
C GLY A 96 -3.55 5.01 7.99
N ASP A 97 -4.09 6.11 7.49
CA ASP A 97 -4.59 7.22 8.32
C ASP A 97 -5.73 6.78 9.24
N PRO A 98 -5.91 7.44 10.40
CA PRO A 98 -7.09 7.25 11.23
C PRO A 98 -8.37 7.48 10.43
N GLY A 99 -9.38 6.62 10.63
CA GLY A 99 -10.67 6.74 9.95
C GLY A 99 -10.72 6.24 8.50
N ILE A 100 -9.61 5.81 7.89
CA ILE A 100 -9.57 5.36 6.48
C ILE A 100 -10.35 4.06 6.21
N GLY A 101 -10.62 3.25 7.25
CA GLY A 101 -11.39 2.01 7.12
C GLY A 101 -10.68 0.73 7.53
N LYS A 102 -9.49 0.79 8.17
CA LYS A 102 -8.71 -0.39 8.60
C LYS A 102 -9.52 -1.35 9.45
N SER A 103 -10.07 -0.86 10.55
CA SER A 103 -10.88 -1.67 11.48
C SER A 103 -12.19 -2.15 10.83
N THR A 104 -12.72 -1.39 9.85
CA THR A 104 -13.94 -1.77 9.11
C THR A 104 -13.68 -2.99 8.23
N ILE A 105 -12.66 -2.96 7.37
CA ILE A 105 -12.35 -4.08 6.47
C ILE A 105 -11.99 -5.34 7.27
N LEU A 106 -11.25 -5.19 8.38
CA LEU A 106 -10.87 -6.34 9.20
C LEU A 106 -12.07 -6.94 9.94
N LEU A 107 -12.98 -6.11 10.45
CA LEU A 107 -14.21 -6.62 11.07
C LEU A 107 -15.08 -7.37 10.05
N GLN A 108 -15.27 -6.82 8.84
CA GLN A 108 -15.98 -7.49 7.75
C GLN A 108 -15.33 -8.84 7.40
N THR A 109 -14.00 -8.84 7.24
CA THR A 109 -13.21 -10.03 6.95
C THR A 109 -13.34 -11.09 8.03
N LEU A 110 -13.19 -10.71 9.31
CA LEU A 110 -13.27 -11.67 10.40
C LEU A 110 -14.68 -12.22 10.59
N CYS A 111 -15.71 -11.40 10.45
CA CYS A 111 -17.09 -11.88 10.49
C CYS A 111 -17.37 -12.93 9.38
N ALA A 112 -16.82 -12.73 8.18
CA ALA A 112 -16.95 -13.67 7.09
C ALA A 112 -16.15 -14.97 7.34
N ILE A 113 -14.89 -14.86 7.78
CA ILE A 113 -14.03 -16.00 8.11
C ILE A 113 -14.61 -16.81 9.28
N ALA A 114 -15.19 -16.14 10.29
CA ALA A 114 -15.76 -16.77 11.48
C ALA A 114 -16.90 -17.75 11.14
N GLN A 115 -17.54 -17.61 9.98
CA GLN A 115 -18.57 -18.56 9.54
C GLN A 115 -18.00 -19.96 9.26
N ARG A 116 -16.68 -20.04 8.95
CA ARG A 116 -16.00 -21.28 8.54
C ARG A 116 -14.92 -21.73 9.52
N PHE A 117 -14.22 -20.79 10.16
CA PHE A 117 -13.07 -21.05 11.02
C PHE A 117 -13.17 -20.24 12.33
N PRO A 118 -12.60 -20.73 13.45
CA PRO A 118 -12.49 -19.93 14.66
C PRO A 118 -11.72 -18.63 14.38
N ALA A 119 -12.29 -17.48 14.77
CA ALA A 119 -11.67 -16.18 14.60
C ALA A 119 -11.79 -15.36 15.90
N LEU A 120 -10.77 -14.54 16.18
CA LEU A 120 -10.68 -13.70 17.38
C LEU A 120 -10.35 -12.26 17.00
N TYR A 121 -11.19 -11.33 17.41
CA TYR A 121 -10.94 -9.90 17.29
C TYR A 121 -10.53 -9.34 18.66
N VAL A 122 -9.27 -8.90 18.76
CA VAL A 122 -8.73 -8.27 19.97
C VAL A 122 -8.68 -6.76 19.75
N THR A 123 -9.30 -6.02 20.64
CA THR A 123 -9.30 -4.55 20.61
C THR A 123 -8.74 -3.99 21.91
N GLY A 124 -7.80 -3.02 21.77
CA GLY A 124 -7.31 -2.21 22.87
C GLY A 124 -7.80 -0.77 22.85
N GLU A 125 -8.62 -0.39 21.85
CA GLU A 125 -9.10 0.98 21.68
C GLU A 125 -10.61 1.09 21.90
N GLU A 126 -11.36 0.06 21.53
CA GLU A 126 -12.82 0.06 21.56
C GLU A 126 -13.37 -0.97 22.54
N SER A 127 -14.51 -0.67 23.13
CA SER A 127 -15.26 -1.65 23.94
C SER A 127 -15.91 -2.72 23.04
N GLN A 128 -16.19 -3.91 23.57
CA GLN A 128 -16.95 -4.94 22.87
C GLN A 128 -18.29 -4.43 22.33
N GLN A 129 -18.94 -3.53 23.07
CA GLN A 129 -20.21 -2.90 22.67
C GLN A 129 -20.04 -2.04 21.41
N GLN A 130 -18.97 -1.24 21.32
CA GLN A 130 -18.68 -0.41 20.14
C GLN A 130 -18.41 -1.26 18.91
N VAL A 131 -17.63 -2.34 19.05
CA VAL A 131 -17.38 -3.31 17.96
C VAL A 131 -18.70 -3.96 17.52
N ALA A 132 -19.56 -4.40 18.48
CA ALA A 132 -20.86 -5.00 18.16
C ALA A 132 -21.81 -4.00 17.48
N MET A 133 -21.84 -2.74 17.91
CA MET A 133 -22.61 -1.68 17.26
C MET A 133 -22.16 -1.45 15.82
N ARG A 134 -20.83 -1.45 15.58
CA ARG A 134 -20.25 -1.34 14.25
C ARG A 134 -20.67 -2.53 13.38
N ALA A 135 -20.55 -3.76 13.88
CA ALA A 135 -20.95 -4.96 13.16
C ALA A 135 -22.43 -4.94 12.77
N ARG A 136 -23.31 -4.48 13.66
CA ARG A 136 -24.76 -4.30 13.37
C ARG A 136 -25.01 -3.25 12.29
N ARG A 137 -24.36 -2.08 12.39
CA ARG A 137 -24.47 -1.01 11.39
C ARG A 137 -24.07 -1.49 10.00
N LEU A 138 -23.06 -2.36 9.93
CA LEU A 138 -22.52 -2.93 8.69
C LEU A 138 -23.29 -4.18 8.23
N ASP A 139 -24.33 -4.61 8.95
CA ASP A 139 -25.15 -5.79 8.64
C ASP A 139 -24.30 -7.09 8.54
N LEU A 140 -23.33 -7.26 9.47
CA LEU A 140 -22.40 -8.39 9.46
C LEU A 140 -22.93 -9.57 10.31
N PRO A 141 -22.61 -10.83 9.94
CA PRO A 141 -22.91 -11.98 10.78
C PRO A 141 -22.06 -11.94 12.06
N GLN A 142 -22.74 -11.92 13.24
CA GLN A 142 -22.10 -11.67 14.55
C GLN A 142 -21.99 -12.93 15.42
N ASP A 143 -22.68 -14.00 15.05
CA ASP A 143 -22.95 -15.19 15.87
C ASP A 143 -21.69 -16.02 16.21
N LYS A 144 -20.63 -15.95 15.41
CA LYS A 144 -19.46 -16.80 15.55
C LYS A 144 -18.13 -16.06 15.83
N LEU A 145 -18.09 -14.75 15.59
CA LEU A 145 -16.87 -13.99 15.86
C LEU A 145 -16.71 -13.73 17.35
N LYS A 146 -15.59 -14.15 17.93
CA LYS A 146 -15.22 -13.84 19.31
C LYS A 146 -14.51 -12.49 19.37
N VAL A 147 -14.89 -11.66 20.36
CA VAL A 147 -14.29 -10.34 20.59
C VAL A 147 -13.72 -10.30 22.01
N MET A 148 -12.49 -9.85 22.12
CA MET A 148 -11.76 -9.67 23.37
C MET A 148 -11.31 -8.23 23.52
N THR A 149 -11.55 -7.60 24.66
CA THR A 149 -10.98 -6.30 25.03
C THR A 149 -9.83 -6.57 25.98
N GLU A 150 -8.60 -6.42 25.50
CA GLU A 150 -7.38 -6.67 26.26
C GLU A 150 -6.20 -5.94 25.61
N THR A 151 -5.26 -5.50 26.45
CA THR A 151 -4.04 -4.81 26.02
C THR A 151 -2.76 -5.49 26.49
N CYS A 152 -2.83 -6.42 27.47
CA CYS A 152 -1.71 -7.22 27.91
C CYS A 152 -1.46 -8.39 26.94
N ILE A 153 -0.28 -8.42 26.31
CA ILE A 153 0.04 -9.43 25.29
C ILE A 153 0.07 -10.85 25.85
N GLU A 154 0.50 -11.02 27.10
CA GLU A 154 0.55 -12.32 27.78
C GLU A 154 -0.86 -12.93 27.94
N ALA A 155 -1.84 -12.09 28.33
CA ALA A 155 -3.23 -12.48 28.45
C ALA A 155 -3.86 -12.81 27.08
N ILE A 156 -3.53 -12.00 26.05
CA ILE A 156 -3.99 -12.25 24.68
C ILE A 156 -3.49 -13.60 24.18
N ILE A 157 -2.18 -13.88 24.30
CA ILE A 157 -1.59 -15.13 23.84
C ILE A 157 -2.12 -16.33 24.64
N ALA A 158 -2.31 -16.17 25.96
CA ALA A 158 -2.90 -17.23 26.78
C ALA A 158 -4.31 -17.59 26.31
N THR A 159 -5.16 -16.60 26.07
CA THR A 159 -6.51 -16.80 25.54
C THR A 159 -6.48 -17.40 24.13
N ALA A 160 -5.60 -16.90 23.25
CA ALA A 160 -5.47 -17.41 21.89
C ALA A 160 -5.01 -18.90 21.84
N ARG A 161 -4.18 -19.33 22.81
CA ARG A 161 -3.78 -20.76 22.95
C ARG A 161 -4.95 -21.66 23.32
N LEU A 162 -5.91 -21.15 24.12
CA LEU A 162 -7.12 -21.89 24.50
C LEU A 162 -8.13 -21.93 23.36
N GLU A 163 -8.37 -20.77 22.71
CA GLU A 163 -9.38 -20.60 21.68
C GLU A 163 -8.95 -21.13 20.31
N LYS A 164 -7.64 -21.26 20.08
CA LYS A 164 -6.99 -21.74 18.84
C LYS A 164 -7.59 -21.10 17.58
N PRO A 165 -7.61 -19.76 17.49
CA PRO A 165 -8.18 -19.10 16.33
C PRO A 165 -7.35 -19.41 15.08
N LYS A 166 -8.02 -19.58 13.95
CA LYS A 166 -7.38 -19.67 12.62
C LYS A 166 -6.86 -18.30 12.20
N VAL A 167 -7.62 -17.24 12.53
CA VAL A 167 -7.27 -15.84 12.28
C VAL A 167 -7.50 -15.01 13.53
N MET A 168 -6.56 -14.11 13.82
CA MET A 168 -6.67 -13.14 14.90
C MET A 168 -6.37 -11.73 14.38
N VAL A 169 -7.13 -10.74 14.83
CA VAL A 169 -6.87 -9.31 14.61
C VAL A 169 -6.43 -8.67 15.91
N ILE A 170 -5.43 -7.80 15.87
CA ILE A 170 -5.01 -6.92 16.96
C ILE A 170 -5.27 -5.49 16.52
N ASP A 171 -6.23 -4.82 17.14
CA ASP A 171 -6.66 -3.45 16.80
C ASP A 171 -6.57 -2.52 18.03
N SER A 172 -5.48 -1.77 18.22
CA SER A 172 -4.27 -1.65 17.40
C SER A 172 -3.03 -2.14 18.16
N ILE A 173 -1.95 -2.38 17.43
CA ILE A 173 -0.67 -2.80 18.04
C ILE A 173 -0.09 -1.73 18.98
N GLN A 174 -0.47 -0.47 18.79
CA GLN A 174 -0.01 0.64 19.61
C GLN A 174 -0.57 0.61 21.06
N THR A 175 -1.70 -0.02 21.26
CA THR A 175 -2.30 -0.13 22.61
C THR A 175 -1.79 -1.35 23.38
N ILE A 176 -1.14 -2.28 22.69
CA ILE A 176 -0.66 -3.53 23.29
C ILE A 176 0.67 -3.30 24.01
N PHE A 177 0.79 -3.91 25.18
CA PHE A 177 2.01 -3.88 25.98
C PHE A 177 2.36 -5.26 26.54
N THR A 178 3.63 -5.44 26.89
CA THR A 178 4.13 -6.59 27.64
C THR A 178 4.54 -6.15 29.04
N GLU A 179 4.22 -6.97 30.04
CA GLU A 179 4.66 -6.75 31.42
C GLU A 179 6.18 -6.89 31.60
N GLN A 180 6.87 -7.46 30.61
CA GLN A 180 8.33 -7.65 30.64
C GLN A 180 9.13 -6.36 30.45
N LEU A 181 8.48 -5.29 29.98
CA LEU A 181 9.09 -3.99 29.75
C LEU A 181 8.43 -2.90 30.60
N GLN A 182 9.27 -2.05 31.21
CA GLN A 182 8.78 -0.92 32.01
C GLN A 182 8.43 0.34 31.21
N SER A 183 8.61 0.31 29.89
CA SER A 183 8.23 1.44 29.03
C SER A 183 6.71 1.56 28.90
N ALA A 184 6.22 2.79 28.72
CA ALA A 184 4.79 3.04 28.56
C ALA A 184 4.19 2.34 27.34
N PRO A 185 2.91 1.90 27.38
CA PRO A 185 2.19 1.42 26.20
C PRO A 185 2.27 2.41 25.04
N GLY A 186 2.35 1.95 23.81
CA GLY A 186 2.53 2.77 22.60
C GLY A 186 3.97 3.21 22.35
N GLY A 187 4.87 3.03 23.31
CA GLY A 187 6.29 3.26 23.11
C GLY A 187 6.90 2.26 22.13
N VAL A 188 7.91 2.72 21.37
CA VAL A 188 8.58 1.93 20.32
C VAL A 188 9.04 0.55 20.81
N ALA A 189 9.61 0.47 22.02
CA ALA A 189 10.07 -0.78 22.60
C ALA A 189 8.91 -1.75 22.90
N GLN A 190 7.79 -1.24 23.41
CA GLN A 190 6.58 -2.03 23.69
C GLN A 190 5.97 -2.59 22.39
N VAL A 191 5.80 -1.73 21.40
CA VAL A 191 5.23 -2.12 20.10
C VAL A 191 6.11 -3.19 19.42
N ARG A 192 7.44 -3.02 19.47
CA ARG A 192 8.39 -3.98 18.92
C ARG A 192 8.32 -5.34 19.62
N GLU A 193 8.38 -5.34 20.95
CA GLU A 193 8.39 -6.60 21.71
C GLU A 193 7.05 -7.32 21.62
N SER A 194 5.94 -6.60 21.75
CA SER A 194 4.59 -7.17 21.58
C SER A 194 4.42 -7.79 20.19
N ALA A 195 4.87 -7.11 19.13
CA ALA A 195 4.85 -7.65 17.78
C ALA A 195 5.75 -8.89 17.64
N ALA A 196 6.93 -8.91 18.27
CA ALA A 196 7.82 -10.09 18.27
C ALA A 196 7.18 -11.30 18.91
N LEU A 197 6.48 -11.12 20.03
CA LEU A 197 5.72 -12.18 20.72
C LEU A 197 4.58 -12.70 19.84
N LEU A 198 3.83 -11.81 19.17
CA LEU A 198 2.75 -12.18 18.24
C LEU A 198 3.27 -12.94 17.02
N VAL A 199 4.38 -12.48 16.42
CA VAL A 199 5.01 -13.19 15.28
C VAL A 199 5.45 -14.60 15.70
N ARG A 200 6.06 -14.74 16.87
CA ARG A 200 6.45 -16.04 17.41
C ARG A 200 5.23 -16.95 17.64
N TYR A 201 4.18 -16.42 18.24
CA TYR A 201 2.94 -17.16 18.45
C TYR A 201 2.32 -17.60 17.12
N ALA A 202 2.23 -16.70 16.13
CA ALA A 202 1.71 -17.01 14.79
C ALA A 202 2.45 -18.19 14.15
N LYS A 203 3.79 -18.13 14.15
CA LYS A 203 4.63 -19.19 13.54
C LYS A 203 4.52 -20.53 14.26
N GLN A 204 4.31 -20.52 15.58
CA GLN A 204 4.18 -21.75 16.37
C GLN A 204 2.78 -22.37 16.30
N SER A 205 1.73 -21.56 16.28
CA SER A 205 0.33 -22.01 16.33
C SER A 205 -0.29 -22.23 14.95
N GLY A 206 0.29 -21.64 13.88
CA GLY A 206 -0.33 -21.59 12.56
C GLY A 206 -1.45 -20.51 12.45
N THR A 207 -1.70 -19.73 13.49
CA THR A 207 -2.68 -18.63 13.47
C THR A 207 -2.21 -17.53 12.55
N ALA A 208 -3.02 -17.12 11.57
CA ALA A 208 -2.76 -15.90 10.79
C ALA A 208 -3.16 -14.67 11.62
N ILE A 209 -2.30 -13.64 11.65
CA ILE A 209 -2.53 -12.45 12.48
C ILE A 209 -2.53 -11.19 11.63
N PHE A 210 -3.58 -10.38 11.77
CA PHE A 210 -3.58 -9.00 11.31
C PHE A 210 -3.22 -8.06 12.46
N LEU A 211 -2.25 -7.19 12.21
CA LEU A 211 -1.87 -6.09 13.09
C LEU A 211 -2.35 -4.78 12.49
N VAL A 212 -3.18 -4.04 13.20
CA VAL A 212 -3.56 -2.68 12.82
C VAL A 212 -2.51 -1.72 13.34
N GLY A 213 -1.98 -0.87 12.45
CA GLY A 213 -1.01 0.18 12.77
C GLY A 213 -1.50 1.55 12.31
N HIS A 214 -1.26 2.59 13.11
CA HIS A 214 -1.47 3.98 12.71
C HIS A 214 -0.20 4.56 12.10
N VAL A 215 -0.34 5.37 11.06
CA VAL A 215 0.75 6.14 10.46
C VAL A 215 0.78 7.56 11.03
N THR A 216 1.96 8.18 11.06
CA THR A 216 2.09 9.60 11.36
C THR A 216 1.64 10.45 10.18
N LYS A 217 1.39 11.75 10.40
CA LYS A 217 1.03 12.71 9.33
C LYS A 217 2.02 12.77 8.17
N GLU A 218 3.24 12.28 8.36
CA GLU A 218 4.30 12.19 7.35
C GLU A 218 4.29 10.86 6.57
N GLY A 219 3.27 10.01 6.79
CA GLY A 219 3.14 8.71 6.11
C GLY A 219 4.06 7.61 6.66
N ALA A 220 4.86 7.89 7.70
CA ALA A 220 5.60 6.86 8.43
C ALA A 220 4.71 6.21 9.49
N LEU A 221 4.84 4.91 9.73
CA LEU A 221 4.17 4.23 10.84
C LEU A 221 4.56 4.89 12.16
N ALA A 222 3.57 5.20 12.99
CA ALA A 222 3.79 5.58 14.38
C ALA A 222 4.28 4.35 15.14
N GLY A 223 5.56 4.30 15.31
CA GLY A 223 6.28 3.10 15.70
C GLY A 223 7.23 2.73 14.56
N PRO A 224 8.37 2.14 14.87
CA PRO A 224 9.48 2.13 13.95
C PRO A 224 9.14 1.29 12.70
N ARG A 225 9.77 1.62 11.60
CA ARG A 225 9.95 0.78 10.40
C ARG A 225 10.37 -0.67 10.75
N VAL A 226 10.75 -0.91 12.00
CA VAL A 226 11.02 -2.21 12.60
C VAL A 226 9.87 -3.20 12.44
N LEU A 227 8.61 -2.78 12.50
CA LEU A 227 7.47 -3.68 12.30
C LEU A 227 7.40 -4.22 10.88
N GLU A 228 7.72 -3.40 9.89
CA GLU A 228 7.74 -3.82 8.47
C GLU A 228 8.75 -4.94 8.23
N HIS A 229 9.88 -4.94 8.94
CA HIS A 229 10.87 -6.00 8.81
C HIS A 229 10.47 -7.29 9.53
N MET A 230 9.66 -7.21 10.57
CA MET A 230 9.27 -8.34 11.41
C MET A 230 8.10 -9.15 10.84
N VAL A 231 7.20 -8.50 10.08
CA VAL A 231 6.00 -9.12 9.52
C VAL A 231 6.23 -9.69 8.13
N ASP A 232 5.34 -10.56 7.67
CA ASP A 232 5.44 -11.19 6.36
C ASP A 232 4.88 -10.32 5.25
N THR A 233 3.79 -9.59 5.53
CA THR A 233 3.08 -8.74 4.58
C THR A 233 2.80 -7.38 5.21
N VAL A 234 2.97 -6.32 4.43
CA VAL A 234 2.63 -4.94 4.82
C VAL A 234 1.68 -4.37 3.79
N LEU A 235 0.51 -4.00 4.23
CA LEU A 235 -0.55 -3.37 3.44
C LEU A 235 -0.76 -1.94 3.92
N TYR A 236 -0.89 -1.01 2.98
CA TYR A 236 -1.22 0.39 3.28
C TYR A 236 -2.51 0.80 2.62
N PHE A 237 -3.39 1.41 3.40
CA PHE A 237 -4.51 2.16 2.85
C PHE A 237 -4.01 3.49 2.29
N GLU A 238 -4.37 3.76 1.04
CA GLU A 238 -4.13 5.01 0.32
C GLU A 238 -5.49 5.63 -0.06
N GLY A 239 -5.51 6.95 -0.24
CA GLY A 239 -6.69 7.70 -0.66
C GLY A 239 -7.06 8.81 0.33
N GLU A 240 -7.94 9.70 -0.08
CA GLU A 240 -8.45 10.78 0.77
C GLU A 240 -9.51 10.23 1.72
N SER A 241 -9.48 10.69 2.99
CA SER A 241 -10.46 10.27 4.01
C SER A 241 -11.91 10.57 3.60
N ASP A 242 -12.12 11.61 2.80
CA ASP A 242 -13.44 12.04 2.32
C ASP A 242 -13.81 11.44 0.96
N GLY A 243 -12.86 10.78 0.28
CA GLY A 243 -13.08 10.11 -1.00
C GLY A 243 -13.99 8.89 -0.87
N ARG A 244 -14.68 8.53 -1.95
CA ARG A 244 -15.52 7.31 -2.00
C ARG A 244 -14.72 6.04 -2.19
N LEU A 245 -13.49 6.16 -2.70
CA LEU A 245 -12.61 5.02 -2.96
C LEU A 245 -11.57 4.87 -1.86
N ARG A 246 -11.22 3.62 -1.59
CA ARG A 246 -10.13 3.23 -0.71
C ARG A 246 -9.24 2.26 -1.46
N LEU A 247 -7.97 2.59 -1.53
CA LEU A 247 -6.95 1.79 -2.19
C LEU A 247 -6.14 1.07 -1.12
N LEU A 248 -5.95 -0.22 -1.26
CA LEU A 248 -5.13 -1.03 -0.37
C LEU A 248 -3.94 -1.57 -1.14
N ARG A 249 -2.74 -1.07 -0.85
CA ARG A 249 -1.51 -1.44 -1.55
C ARG A 249 -0.64 -2.39 -0.74
N ALA A 250 -0.15 -3.45 -1.37
CA ALA A 250 0.86 -4.34 -0.81
C ALA A 250 2.26 -3.73 -1.00
N VAL A 251 2.85 -3.16 0.07
CA VAL A 251 4.21 -2.59 0.05
C VAL A 251 5.27 -3.66 0.26
N LYS A 252 4.93 -4.70 1.02
CA LYS A 252 5.75 -5.88 1.24
C LYS A 252 4.86 -7.11 1.22
N ASN A 253 5.27 -8.15 0.51
CA ASN A 253 4.58 -9.44 0.54
C ASN A 253 5.57 -10.59 0.32
N ARG A 254 5.76 -11.45 1.32
CA ARG A 254 6.60 -12.65 1.21
C ARG A 254 5.90 -13.80 0.48
N PHE A 255 4.60 -13.70 0.29
CA PHE A 255 3.75 -14.76 -0.27
C PHE A 255 3.18 -14.41 -1.65
N GLY A 256 3.48 -13.23 -2.18
CA GLY A 256 2.96 -12.76 -3.46
C GLY A 256 3.71 -11.56 -4.01
N ALA A 257 3.17 -10.99 -5.08
CA ALA A 257 3.73 -9.79 -5.68
C ALA A 257 3.62 -8.58 -4.74
N VAL A 258 4.59 -7.68 -4.84
CA VAL A 258 4.52 -6.35 -4.23
C VAL A 258 3.83 -5.38 -5.20
N ASN A 259 3.36 -4.25 -4.67
CA ASN A 259 2.61 -3.22 -5.40
C ASN A 259 1.23 -3.68 -5.93
N GLU A 260 0.75 -4.86 -5.50
CA GLU A 260 -0.65 -5.23 -5.75
C GLU A 260 -1.59 -4.20 -5.11
N LEU A 261 -2.63 -3.86 -5.86
CA LEU A 261 -3.61 -2.86 -5.46
C LEU A 261 -5.01 -3.48 -5.37
N GLY A 262 -5.59 -3.44 -4.18
CA GLY A 262 -7.00 -3.73 -3.93
C GLY A 262 -7.81 -2.43 -3.94
N VAL A 263 -8.95 -2.43 -4.62
CA VAL A 263 -9.80 -1.26 -4.73
C VAL A 263 -11.13 -1.52 -4.06
N PHE A 264 -11.51 -0.62 -3.16
CA PHE A 264 -12.75 -0.70 -2.39
C PHE A 264 -13.53 0.61 -2.48
N GLY A 265 -14.83 0.51 -2.56
CA GLY A 265 -15.75 1.63 -2.42
C GLY A 265 -16.28 1.75 -0.98
N MET A 266 -16.20 2.93 -0.39
CA MET A 266 -16.83 3.18 0.91
C MET A 266 -18.33 3.38 0.74
N THR A 267 -19.11 2.61 1.48
CA THR A 267 -20.57 2.68 1.49
C THR A 267 -21.09 2.77 2.92
N ASP A 268 -22.39 3.03 3.09
CA ASP A 268 -23.10 2.95 4.38
C ASP A 268 -22.98 1.56 5.04
N LYS A 269 -22.85 0.51 4.24
CA LYS A 269 -22.64 -0.89 4.66
C LYS A 269 -21.16 -1.32 4.72
N GLY A 270 -20.24 -0.36 4.76
CA GLY A 270 -18.79 -0.62 4.85
C GLY A 270 -18.07 -0.60 3.51
N LEU A 271 -16.96 -1.30 3.46
CA LEU A 271 -16.10 -1.38 2.27
C LEU A 271 -16.61 -2.48 1.35
N LYS A 272 -16.90 -2.11 0.09
CA LYS A 272 -17.26 -3.03 -0.99
C LYS A 272 -16.14 -3.12 -2.01
N GLU A 273 -15.90 -4.32 -2.50
CA GLU A 273 -14.93 -4.56 -3.57
C GLU A 273 -15.33 -3.87 -4.87
N VAL A 274 -14.32 -3.32 -5.53
CA VAL A 274 -14.45 -2.78 -6.87
C VAL A 274 -13.80 -3.74 -7.85
N THR A 275 -14.61 -4.56 -8.49
CA THR A 275 -14.14 -5.60 -9.44
C THR A 275 -13.62 -5.01 -10.74
N ASN A 276 -14.08 -3.82 -11.13
CA ASN A 276 -13.64 -3.10 -12.32
C ASN A 276 -13.18 -1.67 -11.95
N PRO A 277 -11.95 -1.51 -11.44
CA PRO A 277 -11.44 -0.20 -11.05
C PRO A 277 -11.36 0.77 -12.23
N SER A 278 -10.95 0.31 -13.42
CA SER A 278 -10.84 1.14 -14.60
C SER A 278 -12.15 1.90 -14.91
N ALA A 279 -13.30 1.26 -14.73
CA ALA A 279 -14.60 1.90 -14.94
C ALA A 279 -14.90 3.04 -13.97
N ILE A 280 -14.30 3.00 -12.76
CA ILE A 280 -14.51 4.04 -11.73
C ILE A 280 -13.53 5.21 -11.92
N PHE A 281 -12.28 4.91 -12.30
CA PHE A 281 -11.26 5.93 -12.54
C PHE A 281 -11.44 6.66 -13.87
N LEU A 282 -12.26 6.11 -14.76
CA LEU A 282 -12.66 6.74 -16.01
C LEU A 282 -13.94 7.54 -15.79
N THR A 283 -13.79 8.80 -15.38
CA THR A 283 -14.90 9.75 -15.48
C THR A 283 -15.05 10.11 -16.95
N ARG A 284 -15.76 9.29 -17.72
CA ARG A 284 -16.06 9.65 -19.12
C ARG A 284 -16.93 10.91 -19.09
N ALA A 285 -16.27 12.06 -19.16
CA ALA A 285 -16.97 13.29 -19.50
C ALA A 285 -17.74 13.08 -20.79
N GLN A 286 -18.98 13.51 -20.86
CA GLN A 286 -19.79 13.44 -22.09
C GLN A 286 -19.17 14.29 -23.21
N GLU A 287 -18.33 15.26 -22.84
CA GLU A 287 -17.61 16.16 -23.74
C GLU A 287 -16.11 16.08 -23.50
N ALA A 288 -15.33 16.12 -24.57
CA ALA A 288 -13.88 16.20 -24.51
C ALA A 288 -13.46 17.56 -23.93
N VAL A 289 -12.61 17.54 -22.89
CA VAL A 289 -12.10 18.75 -22.23
C VAL A 289 -10.60 18.86 -22.41
N PRO A 290 -10.05 20.09 -22.60
CA PRO A 290 -8.61 20.29 -22.65
C PRO A 290 -7.93 19.82 -21.35
N GLY A 291 -6.75 19.22 -21.47
CA GLY A 291 -5.93 18.83 -20.33
C GLY A 291 -6.26 17.45 -19.75
N SER A 292 -7.21 16.72 -20.31
CA SER A 292 -7.52 15.36 -19.87
C SER A 292 -7.07 14.32 -20.88
N VAL A 293 -6.46 13.23 -20.38
CA VAL A 293 -6.09 12.05 -21.18
C VAL A 293 -6.14 10.79 -20.31
N VAL A 294 -6.48 9.66 -20.93
CA VAL A 294 -6.45 8.37 -20.28
C VAL A 294 -5.13 7.66 -20.56
N MET A 295 -4.54 7.10 -19.50
CA MET A 295 -3.38 6.23 -19.59
C MET A 295 -3.69 4.83 -19.06
N ALA A 296 -2.89 3.84 -19.47
CA ALA A 296 -2.88 2.53 -18.84
C ALA A 296 -1.67 2.44 -17.90
N THR A 297 -1.92 2.33 -16.60
CA THR A 297 -0.91 2.04 -15.57
C THR A 297 -0.88 0.55 -15.24
N TRP A 298 0.24 0.07 -14.71
CA TRP A 298 0.41 -1.30 -14.27
C TRP A 298 0.53 -1.33 -12.73
N GLU A 299 -0.44 -1.94 -12.09
CA GLU A 299 -0.47 -2.04 -10.64
C GLU A 299 -0.44 -3.50 -10.20
N GLY A 300 0.70 -3.91 -9.58
CA GLY A 300 0.93 -5.28 -9.20
C GLY A 300 0.93 -6.23 -10.40
N THR A 301 -0.14 -6.98 -10.59
CA THR A 301 -0.30 -7.97 -11.66
C THR A 301 -1.36 -7.60 -12.69
N ARG A 302 -1.95 -6.40 -12.61
CA ARG A 302 -3.02 -6.00 -13.54
C ARG A 302 -2.83 -4.61 -14.14
N PRO A 303 -3.25 -4.40 -15.41
CA PRO A 303 -3.41 -3.08 -15.97
C PRO A 303 -4.63 -2.38 -15.38
N MET A 304 -4.53 -1.07 -15.22
CA MET A 304 -5.64 -0.20 -14.87
C MET A 304 -5.65 1.03 -15.77
N LEU A 305 -6.83 1.50 -16.14
CA LEU A 305 -6.99 2.73 -16.87
C LEU A 305 -7.27 3.87 -15.90
N VAL A 306 -6.48 4.92 -16.02
CA VAL A 306 -6.53 6.07 -15.11
C VAL A 306 -6.53 7.36 -15.92
N GLU A 307 -7.34 8.32 -15.54
CA GLU A 307 -7.35 9.64 -16.14
C GLU A 307 -6.28 10.52 -15.50
N VAL A 308 -5.48 11.16 -16.35
CA VAL A 308 -4.51 12.19 -15.98
C VAL A 308 -5.04 13.53 -16.45
N GLN A 309 -5.11 14.49 -15.50
CA GLN A 309 -5.56 15.85 -15.77
C GLN A 309 -4.41 16.83 -15.59
N ALA A 310 -4.27 17.77 -16.49
CA ALA A 310 -3.33 18.87 -16.43
C ALA A 310 -4.05 20.21 -16.54
N LEU A 311 -3.65 21.15 -15.70
CA LEU A 311 -4.00 22.57 -15.85
C LEU A 311 -2.71 23.35 -16.07
N VAL A 312 -2.63 24.06 -17.16
CA VAL A 312 -1.52 24.94 -17.51
C VAL A 312 -2.05 26.37 -17.66
N ASP A 313 -1.47 27.30 -16.93
CA ASP A 313 -1.87 28.70 -16.95
C ASP A 313 -0.64 29.60 -16.90
N THR A 314 -0.76 30.83 -17.38
CA THR A 314 0.32 31.82 -17.33
C THR A 314 0.69 32.11 -15.89
N SER A 315 1.96 31.99 -15.55
CA SER A 315 2.43 32.28 -14.20
C SER A 315 2.58 33.80 -13.98
N HIS A 316 2.03 34.26 -12.88
CA HIS A 316 2.26 35.64 -12.40
C HIS A 316 3.41 35.72 -11.36
N LEU A 317 4.13 34.60 -11.15
CA LEU A 317 5.22 34.48 -10.20
C LEU A 317 6.57 34.45 -10.91
N ALA A 318 7.60 34.95 -10.25
CA ALA A 318 8.97 34.86 -10.75
C ALA A 318 9.43 33.39 -10.92
N ASN A 319 8.93 32.50 -10.08
CA ASN A 319 9.16 31.07 -10.17
C ASN A 319 7.82 30.36 -10.39
N PRO A 320 7.52 29.89 -11.60
CA PRO A 320 6.30 29.15 -11.91
C PRO A 320 6.11 27.91 -11.07
N ARG A 321 4.87 27.64 -10.67
CA ARG A 321 4.51 26.50 -9.83
C ARG A 321 4.53 25.21 -10.64
N ARG A 322 5.00 24.14 -10.00
CA ARG A 322 4.95 22.77 -10.52
C ARG A 322 4.36 21.89 -9.42
N VAL A 323 3.10 21.51 -9.56
CA VAL A 323 2.38 20.74 -8.53
C VAL A 323 1.86 19.45 -9.14
N THR A 324 2.10 18.35 -8.45
CA THR A 324 1.60 17.03 -8.88
C THR A 324 0.85 16.36 -7.73
N LEU A 325 -0.30 15.79 -8.06
CA LEU A 325 -1.03 14.87 -7.20
C LEU A 325 -1.05 13.50 -7.87
N GLY A 326 -0.51 12.51 -7.20
CA GLY A 326 -0.43 11.13 -7.70
C GLY A 326 0.79 10.82 -8.59
N LEU A 327 1.68 11.79 -8.84
CA LEU A 327 2.91 11.62 -9.65
C LEU A 327 4.11 12.30 -8.98
N ASP A 328 5.33 11.90 -9.38
CA ASP A 328 6.56 12.52 -8.87
C ASP A 328 6.80 13.90 -9.50
N GLN A 329 7.02 14.91 -8.64
CA GLN A 329 7.22 16.30 -9.07
C GLN A 329 8.54 16.52 -9.82
N ASN A 330 9.60 15.79 -9.45
CA ASN A 330 10.89 15.91 -10.15
C ASN A 330 10.79 15.32 -11.55
N ARG A 331 9.99 14.24 -11.71
CA ARG A 331 9.71 13.66 -13.02
C ARG A 331 8.99 14.66 -13.92
N LEU A 332 7.98 15.36 -13.41
CA LEU A 332 7.30 16.44 -14.15
C LEU A 332 8.31 17.49 -14.62
N ALA A 333 9.19 17.98 -13.74
CA ALA A 333 10.18 18.99 -14.10
C ALA A 333 11.11 18.54 -15.25
N MET A 334 11.56 17.28 -15.21
CA MET A 334 12.37 16.70 -16.30
C MET A 334 11.59 16.62 -17.62
N LEU A 335 10.34 16.18 -17.58
CA LEU A 335 9.50 16.05 -18.77
C LEU A 335 9.18 17.41 -19.41
N LEU A 336 8.96 18.46 -18.62
CA LEU A 336 8.79 19.82 -19.12
C LEU A 336 10.07 20.34 -19.81
N ALA A 337 11.25 20.01 -19.30
CA ALA A 337 12.52 20.34 -19.98
C ALA A 337 12.68 19.58 -21.33
N VAL A 338 12.29 18.31 -21.38
CA VAL A 338 12.26 17.52 -22.61
C VAL A 338 11.26 18.10 -23.62
N LEU A 339 10.07 18.50 -23.14
CA LEU A 339 9.04 19.12 -23.97
C LEU A 339 9.54 20.42 -24.59
N HIS A 340 10.21 21.27 -23.82
CA HIS A 340 10.82 22.48 -24.32
C HIS A 340 11.90 22.20 -25.36
N ARG A 341 12.84 21.28 -25.04
CA ARG A 341 14.03 21.02 -25.89
C ARG A 341 13.70 20.25 -27.16
N HIS A 342 12.84 19.24 -27.09
CA HIS A 342 12.56 18.31 -28.20
C HIS A 342 11.15 18.45 -28.80
N GLY A 343 10.22 19.07 -28.07
CA GLY A 343 8.89 19.40 -28.57
C GLY A 343 8.75 20.84 -29.06
N SER A 344 9.77 21.67 -28.85
CA SER A 344 9.73 23.12 -29.13
C SER A 344 8.55 23.85 -28.46
N ILE A 345 8.13 23.36 -27.31
CA ILE A 345 7.01 23.90 -26.52
C ILE A 345 7.55 24.46 -25.20
N PRO A 346 7.70 25.79 -25.08
CA PRO A 346 8.17 26.41 -23.85
C PRO A 346 7.08 26.39 -22.78
N THR A 347 7.49 26.10 -21.52
CA THR A 347 6.62 26.14 -20.34
C THR A 347 7.27 26.87 -19.17
N TYR A 348 8.33 27.65 -19.44
CA TYR A 348 9.11 28.34 -18.41
C TYR A 348 8.33 29.45 -17.71
N ASP A 349 7.33 30.02 -18.35
CA ASP A 349 6.44 31.09 -17.87
C ASP A 349 5.03 30.57 -17.51
N GLN A 350 4.84 29.24 -17.40
CA GLN A 350 3.56 28.62 -17.13
C GLN A 350 3.54 27.94 -15.77
N ASP A 351 2.49 28.13 -14.99
CA ASP A 351 2.15 27.27 -13.86
C ASP A 351 1.59 25.94 -14.40
N VAL A 352 2.04 24.82 -13.86
CA VAL A 352 1.60 23.49 -14.29
C VAL A 352 1.13 22.68 -13.08
N PHE A 353 -0.13 22.27 -13.13
CA PHE A 353 -0.77 21.44 -12.11
C PHE A 353 -1.18 20.11 -12.75
N ILE A 354 -0.81 19.00 -12.11
CA ILE A 354 -1.16 17.65 -12.57
C ILE A 354 -1.93 16.94 -11.49
N ASN A 355 -2.98 16.24 -11.88
CA ASN A 355 -3.78 15.40 -11.00
C ASN A 355 -4.05 14.04 -11.65
N VAL A 356 -3.80 12.97 -10.92
CA VAL A 356 -4.25 11.61 -11.26
C VAL A 356 -5.58 11.38 -10.59
N VAL A 357 -6.61 11.13 -11.39
CA VAL A 357 -7.98 10.98 -10.89
C VAL A 357 -8.11 9.76 -9.99
N GLY A 358 -8.89 9.89 -8.90
CA GLY A 358 -9.17 8.82 -7.96
C GLY A 358 -8.09 8.59 -6.89
N GLY A 359 -7.09 9.48 -6.78
CA GLY A 359 -6.06 9.42 -5.74
C GLY A 359 -5.06 8.28 -5.92
N VAL A 360 -4.98 7.70 -7.12
CA VAL A 360 -3.99 6.66 -7.46
C VAL A 360 -2.60 7.27 -7.54
N LYS A 361 -1.61 6.63 -6.91
CA LYS A 361 -0.20 7.00 -7.06
C LYS A 361 0.43 6.20 -8.19
N VAL A 362 0.73 6.85 -9.29
CA VAL A 362 1.41 6.23 -10.43
C VAL A 362 2.92 6.43 -10.27
N LEU A 363 3.65 5.33 -10.07
CA LEU A 363 5.09 5.34 -9.80
C LEU A 363 5.92 4.93 -11.02
N GLU A 364 5.29 4.50 -12.09
CA GLU A 364 5.96 3.99 -13.28
C GLU A 364 6.15 5.06 -14.36
N THR A 365 7.20 4.90 -15.17
CA THR A 365 7.54 5.81 -16.27
C THR A 365 6.58 5.71 -17.46
N ALA A 366 5.72 4.71 -17.50
CA ALA A 366 4.67 4.60 -18.53
C ALA A 366 3.72 5.81 -18.60
N ALA A 367 3.63 6.57 -17.51
CA ALA A 367 2.83 7.80 -17.42
C ALA A 367 3.39 8.98 -18.20
N ASP A 368 4.68 8.98 -18.54
CA ASP A 368 5.38 10.16 -19.06
C ASP A 368 4.71 10.74 -20.30
N LEU A 369 4.42 9.89 -21.29
CA LEU A 369 3.83 10.34 -22.55
C LEU A 369 2.41 10.88 -22.36
N ALA A 370 1.61 10.23 -21.50
CA ALA A 370 0.27 10.70 -21.16
C ALA A 370 0.29 12.05 -20.42
N LEU A 371 1.23 12.21 -19.49
CA LEU A 371 1.43 13.45 -18.76
C LEU A 371 1.77 14.60 -19.72
N MET A 372 2.69 14.38 -20.67
CA MET A 372 3.03 15.38 -21.68
C MET A 372 1.83 15.67 -22.58
N ALA A 373 1.06 14.66 -22.98
CA ALA A 373 -0.16 14.84 -23.78
C ALA A 373 -1.20 15.71 -23.05
N ALA A 374 -1.44 15.47 -21.77
CA ALA A 374 -2.35 16.29 -20.96
C ALA A 374 -1.86 17.74 -20.83
N VAL A 375 -0.56 17.97 -20.57
CA VAL A 375 0.05 19.29 -20.49
C VAL A 375 -0.15 20.07 -21.79
N ILE A 376 0.12 19.45 -22.94
CA ILE A 376 0.00 20.10 -24.24
C ILE A 376 -1.45 20.40 -24.60
N SER A 377 -2.35 19.46 -24.31
CA SER A 377 -3.79 19.65 -24.49
C SER A 377 -4.29 20.88 -23.70
N SER A 378 -3.90 21.00 -22.44
CA SER A 378 -4.22 22.16 -21.59
C SER A 378 -3.60 23.45 -22.12
N LEU A 379 -2.29 23.44 -22.40
CA LEU A 379 -1.55 24.61 -22.89
C LEU A 379 -2.13 25.17 -24.19
N ARG A 380 -2.54 24.29 -25.10
CA ARG A 380 -3.15 24.67 -26.40
C ARG A 380 -4.65 24.91 -26.31
N ASN A 381 -5.24 24.70 -25.15
CA ASN A 381 -6.71 24.72 -24.95
C ASN A 381 -7.44 23.88 -25.99
N ARG A 382 -6.88 22.72 -26.36
CA ARG A 382 -7.42 21.82 -27.36
C ARG A 382 -7.65 20.45 -26.76
N PRO A 383 -8.90 19.97 -26.67
CA PRO A 383 -9.21 18.67 -26.11
C PRO A 383 -8.62 17.53 -26.95
N LEU A 384 -8.32 16.41 -26.30
CA LEU A 384 -7.97 15.15 -26.92
C LEU A 384 -9.23 14.27 -27.03
N ASP A 385 -9.20 13.28 -27.93
CA ASP A 385 -10.32 12.36 -28.10
C ASP A 385 -10.58 11.56 -26.81
N THR A 386 -11.83 11.43 -26.41
CA THR A 386 -12.24 10.70 -25.21
C THR A 386 -11.99 9.18 -25.29
N ASP A 387 -11.76 8.64 -26.48
CA ASP A 387 -11.43 7.25 -26.75
C ASP A 387 -9.96 7.04 -27.12
N LEU A 388 -9.10 8.04 -26.81
CA LEU A 388 -7.65 7.98 -26.95
C LEU A 388 -7.00 7.46 -25.64
N LEU A 389 -6.16 6.43 -25.77
CA LEU A 389 -5.24 5.95 -24.74
C LEU A 389 -3.82 6.39 -25.06
N VAL A 390 -3.07 6.80 -24.05
CA VAL A 390 -1.66 7.16 -24.23
C VAL A 390 -0.81 6.50 -23.12
N PHE A 391 0.29 5.86 -23.49
CA PHE A 391 1.32 5.44 -22.54
C PHE A 391 2.70 5.31 -23.18
N GLY A 392 3.75 5.44 -22.40
CA GLY A 392 5.13 5.26 -22.84
C GLY A 392 6.11 6.05 -21.98
N GLU A 393 7.32 5.54 -21.83
CA GLU A 393 8.41 6.25 -21.18
C GLU A 393 9.02 7.26 -22.14
N VAL A 394 9.34 8.46 -21.63
CA VAL A 394 10.01 9.49 -22.40
C VAL A 394 11.45 9.69 -21.88
N GLY A 395 12.43 9.41 -22.75
CA GLY A 395 13.82 9.64 -22.44
C GLY A 395 14.24 11.11 -22.58
N LEU A 396 15.35 11.47 -21.96
CA LEU A 396 15.86 12.86 -21.97
C LEU A 396 16.28 13.37 -23.36
N SER A 397 16.51 12.48 -24.34
CA SER A 397 16.79 12.82 -25.73
C SER A 397 15.54 12.89 -26.61
N GLY A 398 14.34 12.87 -26.01
CA GLY A 398 13.06 12.91 -26.71
C GLY A 398 12.68 11.59 -27.39
N GLU A 399 13.38 10.47 -27.08
CA GLU A 399 13.01 9.15 -27.54
C GLU A 399 11.84 8.59 -26.72
N ILE A 400 10.96 7.84 -27.37
CA ILE A 400 9.86 7.11 -26.71
C ILE A 400 10.29 5.65 -26.53
N ARG A 401 10.35 5.22 -25.27
CA ARG A 401 10.83 3.89 -24.87
C ARG A 401 9.68 2.96 -24.52
N PRO A 402 9.83 1.66 -24.85
CA PRO A 402 8.84 0.66 -24.48
C PRO A 402 8.76 0.49 -22.97
N VAL A 403 7.57 0.14 -22.51
CA VAL A 403 7.26 -0.15 -21.10
C VAL A 403 6.83 -1.60 -20.92
N PRO A 404 6.95 -2.18 -19.71
CA PRO A 404 6.50 -3.55 -19.46
C PRO A 404 5.00 -3.73 -19.76
N SER A 405 4.62 -4.94 -20.15
CA SER A 405 3.21 -5.38 -20.30
C SER A 405 2.38 -4.52 -21.26
N GLY A 406 2.99 -4.03 -22.36
CA GLY A 406 2.29 -3.15 -23.30
C GLY A 406 1.06 -3.79 -23.94
N GLN A 407 1.12 -5.10 -24.22
CA GLN A 407 -0.01 -5.82 -24.86
C GLN A 407 -1.20 -5.94 -23.90
N GLU A 408 -0.96 -6.22 -22.62
CA GLU A 408 -1.99 -6.32 -21.59
C GLU A 408 -2.67 -4.96 -21.37
N ARG A 409 -1.91 -3.86 -21.41
CA ARG A 409 -2.44 -2.48 -21.35
C ARG A 409 -3.39 -2.20 -22.51
N LEU A 410 -3.01 -2.62 -23.73
CA LEU A 410 -3.84 -2.45 -24.92
C LEU A 410 -5.10 -3.31 -24.91
N LYS A 411 -5.00 -4.55 -24.38
CA LYS A 411 -6.18 -5.41 -24.19
C LYS A 411 -7.17 -4.80 -23.20
N GLU A 412 -6.69 -4.22 -22.10
CA GLU A 412 -7.55 -3.54 -21.14
C GLU A 412 -8.22 -2.31 -21.78
N ALA A 413 -7.48 -1.52 -22.55
CA ALA A 413 -8.05 -0.39 -23.29
C ALA A 413 -9.16 -0.82 -24.26
N ALA A 414 -8.92 -1.85 -25.07
CA ALA A 414 -9.91 -2.38 -26.00
C ALA A 414 -11.18 -2.89 -25.29
N LYS A 415 -11.02 -3.60 -24.15
CA LYS A 415 -12.11 -4.05 -23.31
C LYS A 415 -13.00 -2.90 -22.81
N HIS A 416 -12.40 -1.73 -22.57
CA HIS A 416 -13.10 -0.52 -22.15
C HIS A 416 -13.56 0.36 -23.31
N GLY A 417 -13.41 -0.10 -24.58
CA GLY A 417 -13.96 0.55 -25.77
C GLY A 417 -13.15 1.76 -26.26
N PHE A 418 -11.86 1.85 -25.91
CA PHE A 418 -10.95 2.80 -26.52
C PHE A 418 -10.72 2.43 -27.99
N LYS A 419 -10.62 3.44 -28.85
CA LYS A 419 -10.51 3.23 -30.32
C LYS A 419 -9.12 3.58 -30.82
N ARG A 420 -8.37 4.44 -30.14
CA ARG A 420 -7.04 4.90 -30.52
C ARG A 420 -6.06 4.74 -29.39
N ALA A 421 -4.82 4.34 -29.68
CA ALA A 421 -3.75 4.26 -28.69
C ALA A 421 -2.43 4.77 -29.27
N ILE A 422 -1.83 5.78 -28.64
CA ILE A 422 -0.47 6.26 -28.93
C ILE A 422 0.49 5.58 -27.98
N VAL A 423 1.40 4.76 -28.53
CA VAL A 423 2.26 3.88 -27.73
C VAL A 423 3.66 3.80 -28.29
N PRO A 424 4.66 3.42 -27.50
CA PRO A 424 6.00 3.15 -28.00
C PRO A 424 5.98 2.06 -29.08
N LYS A 425 6.78 2.22 -30.13
CA LYS A 425 6.89 1.23 -31.21
C LYS A 425 7.22 -0.19 -30.68
N GLY A 426 8.03 -0.29 -29.65
CA GLY A 426 8.38 -1.59 -29.03
C GLY A 426 7.21 -2.26 -28.28
N ASN A 427 6.13 -1.53 -27.99
CA ASN A 427 4.90 -2.06 -27.38
C ASN A 427 3.78 -2.32 -28.40
N ALA A 428 3.95 -1.90 -29.65
CA ALA A 428 2.95 -2.15 -30.67
C ALA A 428 2.89 -3.67 -30.97
N PRO A 429 1.72 -4.32 -30.84
CA PRO A 429 1.57 -5.73 -31.12
C PRO A 429 1.60 -5.97 -32.65
N LYS A 430 1.92 -7.20 -33.05
CA LYS A 430 1.78 -7.61 -34.48
C LYS A 430 0.31 -7.58 -34.93
N ASP A 431 -0.57 -8.07 -34.04
CA ASP A 431 -2.02 -8.07 -34.24
C ASP A 431 -2.66 -7.16 -33.21
N ALA A 432 -3.24 -6.05 -33.65
CA ALA A 432 -3.92 -5.11 -32.74
C ALA A 432 -5.21 -5.73 -32.18
N PRO A 433 -5.57 -5.43 -30.91
CA PRO A 433 -6.89 -5.78 -30.40
C PRO A 433 -8.00 -5.25 -31.30
N ALA A 434 -9.06 -6.03 -31.49
CA ALA A 434 -10.17 -5.65 -32.35
C ALA A 434 -10.75 -4.29 -31.96
N GLY A 435 -10.89 -3.40 -32.93
CA GLY A 435 -11.47 -2.05 -32.77
C GLY A 435 -10.51 -1.01 -32.19
N LEU A 436 -9.24 -1.34 -31.95
CA LEU A 436 -8.23 -0.41 -31.40
C LEU A 436 -7.16 -0.11 -32.46
N GLN A 437 -7.12 1.13 -32.93
CA GLN A 437 -6.06 1.63 -33.82
C GLN A 437 -4.80 1.94 -32.97
N ILE A 438 -3.66 1.34 -33.36
CA ILE A 438 -2.39 1.55 -32.68
C ILE A 438 -1.54 2.54 -33.47
N ILE A 439 -1.14 3.65 -32.84
CA ILE A 439 -0.22 4.63 -33.36
C ILE A 439 1.12 4.43 -32.67
N ALA A 440 2.05 3.80 -33.39
CA ALA A 440 3.36 3.44 -32.85
C ALA A 440 4.35 4.58 -33.07
N VAL A 441 4.93 5.09 -31.98
CA VAL A 441 5.86 6.23 -32.00
C VAL A 441 7.23 5.86 -31.45
N THR A 442 8.28 6.55 -31.92
CA THR A 442 9.68 6.38 -31.46
C THR A 442 10.26 7.68 -30.94
N ARG A 443 9.67 8.80 -31.28
CA ARG A 443 10.09 10.16 -30.94
C ARG A 443 8.91 10.98 -30.44
N LEU A 444 9.24 11.96 -29.57
CA LEU A 444 8.25 12.86 -29.01
C LEU A 444 7.48 13.64 -30.08
N GLU A 445 8.17 14.16 -31.11
CA GLU A 445 7.54 14.89 -32.22
C GLU A 445 6.43 14.10 -32.87
N GLN A 446 6.69 12.80 -33.19
CA GLN A 446 5.67 11.90 -33.77
C GLN A 446 4.45 11.73 -32.88
N ALA A 447 4.68 11.65 -31.54
CA ALA A 447 3.58 11.55 -30.59
C ALA A 447 2.75 12.84 -30.54
N LEU A 448 3.43 14.00 -30.58
CA LEU A 448 2.76 15.32 -30.58
C LEU A 448 1.89 15.54 -31.83
N ASP A 449 2.36 15.11 -33.00
CA ASP A 449 1.60 15.19 -34.23
C ASP A 449 0.35 14.30 -34.17
N ALA A 450 0.52 13.04 -33.70
CA ALA A 450 -0.55 12.07 -33.56
C ALA A 450 -1.64 12.42 -32.53
N LEU A 451 -1.35 13.30 -31.57
CA LEU A 451 -2.33 13.70 -30.54
C LEU A 451 -3.53 14.46 -31.12
N PHE A 452 -3.33 15.18 -32.25
CA PHE A 452 -4.31 16.12 -32.79
C PHE A 452 -4.74 15.79 -34.23
N GLU A 453 -4.30 14.66 -34.76
CA GLU A 453 -4.84 14.07 -36.00
C GLU A 453 -6.17 13.36 -35.74
#